data_80e77606ac3a2274bddc0004505de17a
#
_entry.id   80e77606ac3a2274bddc0004505de17a
#
_cell.length_a   1.000
_cell.length_b   1.000
_cell.length_c   1.000
_cell.angle_alpha   90.00
_cell.angle_beta   90.00
_cell.angle_gamma   90.00
#
_symmetry.space_group_name_H-M   'P 1'
#
loop_
_entity.id
_entity.type
_entity.pdbx_description
1 polymer ?
#
loop_
_entity_poly.entity_id
_entity_poly.type
_entity_poly.pdbx_seq_one_letter_code
_entity_poly.pdbx_strand_id
1 'polypeptide(L)'
;MNNIFVSIANYRDDVCINTINSLFMNAKNPDNIFVGICQQNNEELDIDCINNSQVIYKNNIRIIRIPYYDARGPVYARYLCSSLIDKKNEKYYLQIDSHTIFIKDWDIICINMINEIKTLGLSKKPVLSYYPKDFTMIDKKDDKDHYVPVINGVEFDKEKEVFYFKQAVYTDTKGIYIKTPFATAGMFFCETYFLNEMPFDPTLDYLFTGEEILNSIKFYTNGWDIFVPKINIIFHEYLRNNKPKYWNEPKIKFDDRKAINKVRYYLFNNDKNHNPYYGNYKLGSMRTLEDYYKFANIDINYYYHKKRNLLQITITIFIIIIILSYIFFMNIKK
;
A
#
# COMPACT_ATOMS: atom_id res chain seq x y z
N MET A 1 16.93 -20.00 -9.16
CA MET A 1 17.58 -18.68 -9.01
C MET A 1 16.73 -17.83 -8.04
N ASN A 2 17.35 -16.95 -7.27
CA ASN A 2 16.66 -16.09 -6.31
C ASN A 2 16.44 -14.69 -6.91
N ASN A 3 15.84 -14.63 -8.11
CA ASN A 3 15.59 -13.36 -8.80
C ASN A 3 14.49 -12.58 -8.06
N ILE A 4 14.69 -11.26 -7.99
CA ILE A 4 13.76 -10.30 -7.38
C ILE A 4 13.18 -9.41 -8.48
N PHE A 5 11.85 -9.32 -8.53
CA PHE A 5 11.17 -8.28 -9.28
C PHE A 5 10.85 -7.10 -8.37
N VAL A 6 11.28 -5.90 -8.76
CA VAL A 6 11.02 -4.66 -8.03
C VAL A 6 9.99 -3.83 -8.79
N SER A 7 8.86 -3.55 -8.15
CA SER A 7 7.73 -2.80 -8.71
C SER A 7 7.79 -1.34 -8.27
N ILE A 8 7.86 -0.41 -9.22
CA ILE A 8 7.94 1.02 -8.98
C ILE A 8 6.82 1.76 -9.72
N ALA A 9 5.87 2.30 -8.96
CA ALA A 9 4.88 3.23 -9.49
C ALA A 9 5.44 4.65 -9.43
N ASN A 10 5.72 5.25 -10.58
CA ASN A 10 6.27 6.59 -10.69
C ASN A 10 5.24 7.58 -11.24
N TYR A 11 4.98 8.67 -10.51
CA TYR A 11 4.16 9.77 -10.99
C TYR A 11 4.93 11.08 -10.92
N ARG A 12 5.44 11.54 -12.08
CA ARG A 12 6.13 12.83 -12.24
C ARG A 12 7.20 13.06 -11.18
N ASP A 13 8.01 12.03 -10.91
CA ASP A 13 9.01 12.02 -9.84
C ASP A 13 10.42 12.05 -10.43
N ASP A 14 11.10 13.16 -10.25
CA ASP A 14 12.43 13.43 -10.78
C ASP A 14 13.57 12.69 -10.05
N VAL A 15 13.29 12.12 -8.86
CA VAL A 15 14.29 11.35 -8.10
C VAL A 15 14.24 9.83 -8.37
N CYS A 16 13.33 9.38 -9.22
CA CYS A 16 13.19 7.96 -9.58
C CYS A 16 14.51 7.33 -10.07
N ILE A 17 15.30 8.06 -10.83
CA ILE A 17 16.62 7.59 -11.29
C ILE A 17 17.57 7.32 -10.12
N ASN A 18 17.52 8.11 -9.06
CA ASN A 18 18.34 7.91 -7.87
C ASN A 18 17.93 6.63 -7.14
N THR A 19 16.62 6.34 -7.09
CA THR A 19 16.08 5.07 -6.55
C THR A 19 16.62 3.88 -7.33
N ILE A 20 16.58 3.92 -8.66
CA ILE A 20 17.08 2.84 -9.53
C ILE A 20 18.58 2.63 -9.33
N ASN A 21 19.36 3.70 -9.32
CA ASN A 21 20.81 3.63 -9.10
C ASN A 21 21.13 3.07 -7.71
N SER A 22 20.48 3.57 -6.66
CA SER A 22 20.66 3.07 -5.30
C SER A 22 20.32 1.59 -5.19
N LEU A 23 19.22 1.15 -5.83
CA LEU A 23 18.78 -0.23 -5.86
C LEU A 23 19.86 -1.18 -6.40
N PHE A 24 20.43 -0.87 -7.58
CA PHE A 24 21.45 -1.72 -8.20
C PHE A 24 22.82 -1.60 -7.54
N MET A 25 23.25 -0.39 -7.18
CA MET A 25 24.58 -0.15 -6.56
C MET A 25 24.70 -0.79 -5.17
N ASN A 26 23.60 -0.89 -4.44
CA ASN A 26 23.58 -1.47 -3.10
C ASN A 26 23.16 -2.94 -3.08
N ALA A 27 22.80 -3.53 -4.20
CA ALA A 27 22.52 -4.97 -4.26
C ALA A 27 23.82 -5.78 -4.23
N LYS A 28 23.79 -6.94 -3.56
CA LYS A 28 24.88 -7.93 -3.59
C LYS A 28 24.94 -8.66 -4.93
N ASN A 29 23.76 -8.94 -5.52
CA ASN A 29 23.63 -9.67 -6.77
C ASN A 29 22.77 -8.86 -7.75
N PRO A 30 23.27 -7.74 -8.29
CA PRO A 30 22.47 -6.84 -9.13
C PRO A 30 21.96 -7.50 -10.41
N ASP A 31 22.65 -8.50 -10.95
CA ASP A 31 22.21 -9.25 -12.14
C ASP A 31 20.92 -10.07 -11.89
N ASN A 32 20.59 -10.36 -10.63
CA ASN A 32 19.38 -11.07 -10.23
C ASN A 32 18.21 -10.12 -9.91
N ILE A 33 18.37 -8.82 -10.11
CA ILE A 33 17.34 -7.81 -9.87
C ILE A 33 16.71 -7.39 -11.19
N PHE A 34 15.39 -7.43 -11.25
CA PHE A 34 14.58 -7.00 -12.38
C PHE A 34 13.61 -5.90 -11.91
N VAL A 35 13.50 -4.82 -12.66
CA VAL A 35 12.68 -3.67 -12.27
C VAL A 35 11.54 -3.49 -13.27
N GLY A 36 10.32 -3.40 -12.77
CA GLY A 36 9.13 -3.02 -13.52
C GLY A 36 8.67 -1.62 -13.11
N ILE A 37 8.64 -0.69 -14.05
CA ILE A 37 8.28 0.71 -13.80
C ILE A 37 6.99 1.04 -14.55
N CYS A 38 6.02 1.63 -13.85
CA CYS A 38 4.95 2.39 -14.49
C CYS A 38 5.27 3.87 -14.36
N GLN A 39 5.80 4.45 -15.45
CA GLN A 39 6.14 5.87 -15.51
C GLN A 39 4.98 6.68 -16.04
N GLN A 40 4.52 7.65 -15.25
CA GLN A 40 3.37 8.51 -15.54
C GLN A 40 3.87 9.96 -15.59
N ASN A 41 4.47 10.35 -16.72
CA ASN A 41 5.19 11.63 -16.88
C ASN A 41 4.54 12.54 -17.91
N ASN A 42 4.87 13.83 -17.82
CA ASN A 42 4.81 14.75 -18.93
C ASN A 42 6.12 14.59 -19.74
N GLU A 43 6.03 14.09 -20.96
CA GLU A 43 7.21 13.77 -21.79
C GLU A 43 8.11 14.98 -22.07
N GLU A 44 7.53 16.20 -22.07
CA GLU A 44 8.28 17.44 -22.36
C GLU A 44 8.94 18.04 -21.11
N LEU A 45 8.37 17.83 -19.93
CA LEU A 45 8.76 18.55 -18.71
C LEU A 45 9.40 17.67 -17.66
N ASP A 46 9.06 16.39 -17.62
CA ASP A 46 9.47 15.51 -16.51
C ASP A 46 10.69 14.65 -16.92
N ILE A 47 11.53 14.35 -15.95
CA ILE A 47 12.73 13.52 -16.14
C ILE A 47 12.33 12.05 -16.24
N ASP A 48 12.84 11.35 -17.24
CA ASP A 48 12.65 9.91 -17.41
C ASP A 48 13.47 9.13 -16.36
N CYS A 49 12.82 8.15 -15.70
CA CYS A 49 13.46 7.30 -14.69
C CYS A 49 14.68 6.52 -15.19
N ILE A 50 14.80 6.30 -16.49
CA ILE A 50 15.91 5.56 -17.12
C ILE A 50 16.69 6.38 -18.12
N ASN A 51 16.85 7.68 -17.85
CA ASN A 51 17.62 8.56 -18.73
C ASN A 51 19.03 8.00 -18.99
N ASN A 52 19.38 7.97 -20.26
CA ASN A 52 20.25 7.02 -20.94
C ASN A 52 21.70 6.88 -20.47
N SER A 53 22.30 7.82 -19.82
CA SER A 53 23.76 7.79 -19.53
C SER A 53 24.12 7.25 -18.15
N GLN A 54 23.16 7.13 -17.23
CA GLN A 54 23.45 6.91 -15.81
C GLN A 54 23.00 5.55 -15.24
N VAL A 55 22.22 4.76 -16.00
CA VAL A 55 21.71 3.47 -15.52
C VAL A 55 22.51 2.33 -16.13
N ILE A 56 23.20 1.56 -15.28
CA ILE A 56 24.11 0.47 -15.71
C ILE A 56 23.31 -0.77 -16.14
N TYR A 57 22.23 -1.14 -15.41
CA TYR A 57 21.49 -2.40 -15.62
C TYR A 57 20.23 -2.23 -16.47
N LYS A 58 20.32 -1.56 -17.62
CA LYS A 58 19.15 -1.26 -18.48
C LYS A 58 18.39 -2.49 -18.95
N ASN A 59 19.10 -3.57 -19.23
CA ASN A 59 18.49 -4.82 -19.72
C ASN A 59 17.61 -5.51 -18.66
N ASN A 60 17.79 -5.14 -17.40
CA ASN A 60 17.00 -5.67 -16.30
C ASN A 60 15.77 -4.77 -15.98
N ILE A 61 15.55 -3.71 -16.75
CA ILE A 61 14.45 -2.76 -16.52
C ILE A 61 13.41 -2.89 -17.61
N ARG A 62 12.17 -3.10 -17.20
CA ARG A 62 10.96 -3.10 -18.04
C ARG A 62 10.10 -1.91 -17.65
N ILE A 63 9.61 -1.15 -18.61
CA ILE A 63 8.90 0.10 -18.34
C ILE A 63 7.64 0.22 -19.19
N ILE A 64 6.54 0.59 -18.54
CA ILE A 64 5.33 1.07 -19.18
C ILE A 64 5.29 2.58 -19.00
N ARG A 65 5.14 3.32 -20.12
CA ARG A 65 4.98 4.77 -20.11
C ARG A 65 3.55 5.13 -20.43
N ILE A 66 2.94 5.93 -19.59
CA ILE A 66 1.63 6.53 -19.85
C ILE A 66 1.71 8.04 -19.59
N PRO A 67 0.94 8.86 -20.32
CA PRO A 67 0.86 10.28 -20.03
C PRO A 67 0.37 10.54 -18.60
N TYR A 68 0.91 11.55 -17.94
CA TYR A 68 0.55 11.88 -16.55
C TYR A 68 -0.94 12.12 -16.34
N TYR A 69 -1.65 12.63 -17.36
CA TYR A 69 -3.10 12.88 -17.30
C TYR A 69 -3.95 11.61 -17.43
N ASP A 70 -3.36 10.48 -17.84
CA ASP A 70 -4.01 9.16 -17.87
C ASP A 70 -3.75 8.38 -16.57
N ALA A 71 -3.07 8.99 -15.60
CA ALA A 71 -2.81 8.38 -14.29
C ALA A 71 -4.12 8.11 -13.54
N ARG A 72 -4.23 6.90 -12.99
CA ARG A 72 -5.40 6.42 -12.23
C ARG A 72 -5.04 6.03 -10.79
N GLY A 73 -3.99 6.64 -10.24
CA GLY A 73 -3.52 6.41 -8.89
C GLY A 73 -2.55 5.25 -8.72
N PRO A 74 -2.01 5.05 -7.51
CA PRO A 74 -0.91 4.12 -7.26
C PRO A 74 -1.29 2.66 -7.46
N VAL A 75 -2.51 2.24 -7.10
CA VAL A 75 -2.96 0.84 -7.25
C VAL A 75 -3.02 0.43 -8.73
N TYR A 76 -3.53 1.31 -9.58
CA TYR A 76 -3.56 1.07 -11.02
C TYR A 76 -2.14 1.00 -11.62
N ALA A 77 -1.24 1.89 -11.20
CA ALA A 77 0.16 1.86 -11.63
C ALA A 77 0.86 0.56 -11.20
N ARG A 78 0.61 0.06 -9.98
CA ARG A 78 1.12 -1.23 -9.49
C ARG A 78 0.53 -2.43 -10.24
N TYR A 79 -0.75 -2.35 -10.63
CA TYR A 79 -1.35 -3.32 -11.56
C TYR A 79 -0.56 -3.39 -12.87
N LEU A 80 -0.27 -2.24 -13.49
CA LEU A 80 0.53 -2.18 -14.72
C LEU A 80 1.94 -2.73 -14.50
N CYS A 81 2.62 -2.36 -13.41
CA CYS A 81 3.92 -2.92 -13.05
C CYS A 81 3.87 -4.45 -12.92
N SER A 82 2.81 -5.00 -12.33
CA SER A 82 2.68 -6.44 -12.13
C SER A 82 2.55 -7.23 -13.45
N SER A 83 2.16 -6.59 -14.55
CA SER A 83 2.14 -7.21 -15.89
C SER A 83 3.54 -7.39 -16.51
N LEU A 84 4.54 -6.70 -15.97
CA LEU A 84 5.93 -6.75 -16.43
C LEU A 84 6.74 -7.90 -15.81
N ILE A 85 6.18 -8.60 -14.83
CA ILE A 85 6.90 -9.64 -14.10
C ILE A 85 7.02 -10.94 -14.91
N ASP A 86 8.20 -11.56 -14.86
CA ASP A 86 8.39 -12.95 -15.30
C ASP A 86 8.17 -13.91 -14.13
N LYS A 87 6.92 -14.34 -13.95
CA LYS A 87 6.52 -15.22 -12.85
C LYS A 87 7.22 -16.58 -12.83
N LYS A 88 7.88 -16.99 -13.91
CA LYS A 88 8.62 -18.26 -13.97
C LYS A 88 10.01 -18.13 -13.35
N ASN A 89 10.66 -16.99 -13.56
CA ASN A 89 12.04 -16.78 -13.20
C ASN A 89 12.21 -15.85 -12.00
N GLU A 90 11.27 -14.95 -11.71
CA GLU A 90 11.34 -13.96 -10.63
C GLU A 90 10.58 -14.48 -9.41
N LYS A 91 11.32 -15.06 -8.48
CA LYS A 91 10.78 -15.74 -7.29
C LYS A 91 10.25 -14.77 -6.24
N TYR A 92 10.89 -13.62 -6.11
CA TYR A 92 10.56 -12.62 -5.08
C TYR A 92 10.03 -11.34 -5.71
N TYR A 93 9.18 -10.67 -4.98
CA TYR A 93 8.55 -9.40 -5.34
C TYR A 93 8.83 -8.36 -4.27
N LEU A 94 9.32 -7.20 -4.67
CA LEU A 94 9.47 -6.03 -3.83
C LEU A 94 8.64 -4.88 -4.39
N GLN A 95 7.74 -4.32 -3.59
CA GLN A 95 7.06 -3.07 -3.88
C GLN A 95 7.74 -1.93 -3.14
N ILE A 96 8.02 -0.84 -3.84
CA ILE A 96 8.54 0.41 -3.29
C ILE A 96 7.97 1.64 -3.99
N ASP A 97 8.13 2.79 -3.38
CA ASP A 97 7.88 4.07 -4.03
C ASP A 97 9.10 4.54 -4.83
N SER A 98 8.89 5.48 -5.77
CA SER A 98 9.91 5.98 -6.72
C SER A 98 10.99 6.88 -6.08
N HIS A 99 10.93 7.14 -4.78
CA HIS A 99 11.82 8.00 -4.01
C HIS A 99 12.37 7.25 -2.79
N THR A 100 13.12 6.19 -3.08
CA THR A 100 13.63 5.22 -2.11
C THR A 100 15.15 5.06 -2.24
N ILE A 101 15.86 4.94 -1.12
CA ILE A 101 17.30 4.63 -1.07
C ILE A 101 17.49 3.33 -0.29
N PHE A 102 18.38 2.47 -0.79
CA PHE A 102 18.63 1.13 -0.25
C PHE A 102 19.89 1.08 0.61
N ILE A 103 19.86 0.26 1.66
CA ILE A 103 21.10 -0.13 2.37
C ILE A 103 21.91 -1.12 1.53
N LYS A 104 23.17 -1.28 1.85
CA LYS A 104 24.05 -2.27 1.19
C LYS A 104 23.55 -3.70 1.44
N ASP A 105 23.67 -4.53 0.39
CA ASP A 105 23.31 -5.96 0.40
C ASP A 105 21.81 -6.22 0.69
N TRP A 106 20.93 -5.26 0.46
CA TRP A 106 19.50 -5.30 0.77
C TRP A 106 18.79 -6.54 0.20
N ASP A 107 19.19 -6.98 -1.00
CA ASP A 107 18.62 -8.12 -1.73
C ASP A 107 18.77 -9.42 -0.97
N ILE A 108 19.99 -9.73 -0.55
CA ILE A 108 20.26 -10.96 0.23
C ILE A 108 19.72 -10.84 1.65
N ILE A 109 19.71 -9.65 2.24
CA ILE A 109 19.14 -9.41 3.57
C ILE A 109 17.64 -9.76 3.55
N CYS A 110 16.87 -9.25 2.58
CA CYS A 110 15.45 -9.57 2.44
C CYS A 110 15.21 -11.07 2.24
N ILE A 111 15.94 -11.70 1.32
CA ILE A 111 15.83 -13.15 1.05
C ILE A 111 16.15 -13.97 2.30
N ASN A 112 17.21 -13.63 3.01
CA ASN A 112 17.62 -14.34 4.22
C ASN A 112 16.56 -14.21 5.32
N MET A 113 15.97 -13.04 5.52
CA MET A 113 14.86 -12.85 6.47
C MET A 113 13.65 -13.71 6.14
N ILE A 114 13.24 -13.78 4.86
CA ILE A 114 12.13 -14.64 4.41
C ILE A 114 12.45 -16.13 4.72
N ASN A 115 13.67 -16.57 4.38
CA ASN A 115 14.08 -17.95 4.60
C ASN A 115 14.19 -18.28 6.10
N GLU A 116 14.71 -17.37 6.91
CA GLU A 116 14.82 -17.53 8.35
C GLU A 116 13.44 -17.65 9.01
N ILE A 117 12.48 -16.80 8.64
CA ILE A 117 11.10 -16.88 9.14
C ILE A 117 10.48 -18.24 8.83
N LYS A 118 10.72 -18.77 7.62
CA LYS A 118 10.26 -20.11 7.23
C LYS A 118 10.96 -21.22 8.01
N THR A 119 12.27 -21.14 8.16
CA THR A 119 13.09 -22.15 8.89
C THR A 119 12.73 -22.21 10.37
N LEU A 120 12.43 -21.06 10.97
CA LEU A 120 11.97 -20.97 12.36
C LEU A 120 10.52 -21.42 12.54
N GLY A 121 9.82 -21.78 11.45
CA GLY A 121 8.43 -22.23 11.51
C GLY A 121 7.43 -21.11 11.85
N LEU A 122 7.84 -19.84 11.81
CA LEU A 122 6.98 -18.70 12.15
C LEU A 122 5.88 -18.46 11.11
N SER A 123 6.18 -18.71 9.83
CA SER A 123 5.21 -18.65 8.74
C SER A 123 5.68 -19.43 7.51
N LYS A 124 4.70 -20.02 6.78
CA LYS A 124 4.93 -20.61 5.44
C LYS A 124 4.84 -19.57 4.33
N LYS A 125 4.13 -18.46 4.56
CA LYS A 125 3.89 -17.37 3.61
C LYS A 125 4.28 -16.02 4.24
N PRO A 126 5.58 -15.75 4.49
CA PRO A 126 6.00 -14.52 5.12
C PRO A 126 6.02 -13.34 4.14
N VAL A 127 5.66 -12.17 4.67
CA VAL A 127 5.79 -10.85 4.03
C VAL A 127 6.62 -9.96 4.95
N LEU A 128 7.65 -9.31 4.44
CA LEU A 128 8.33 -8.21 5.17
C LEU A 128 7.64 -6.91 4.78
N SER A 129 7.20 -6.11 5.74
CA SER A 129 6.60 -4.81 5.49
C SER A 129 6.70 -3.88 6.68
N TYR A 130 6.96 -2.59 6.42
CA TYR A 130 7.07 -1.54 7.43
C TYR A 130 7.08 -0.16 6.76
N TYR A 131 6.91 0.93 7.49
CA TYR A 131 7.24 2.26 6.99
C TYR A 131 8.75 2.49 7.08
N PRO A 132 9.45 2.79 5.97
CA PRO A 132 10.90 3.03 5.99
C PRO A 132 11.27 4.27 6.82
N LYS A 133 12.53 4.33 7.28
CA LYS A 133 13.08 5.56 7.85
C LYS A 133 13.14 6.67 6.82
N ASP A 134 13.07 7.92 7.29
CA ASP A 134 13.22 9.11 6.44
C ASP A 134 14.66 9.25 5.89
N PHE A 135 14.81 9.84 4.71
CA PHE A 135 16.12 10.13 4.08
C PHE A 135 17.08 10.89 4.99
N THR A 136 16.58 11.78 5.83
CA THR A 136 17.41 12.55 6.76
C THR A 136 18.12 11.71 7.80
N MET A 137 17.83 10.41 7.84
CA MET A 137 18.44 9.46 8.77
C MET A 137 19.51 8.57 8.14
N ILE A 138 19.82 8.73 6.84
CA ILE A 138 20.79 7.87 6.12
C ILE A 138 22.18 7.92 6.77
N ASP A 139 22.68 9.11 7.09
CA ASP A 139 24.04 9.34 7.61
C ASP A 139 24.12 9.36 9.14
N LYS A 140 22.99 9.20 9.80
CA LYS A 140 22.99 9.08 11.26
C LYS A 140 23.44 7.65 11.59
N LYS A 141 24.73 7.48 11.88
CA LYS A 141 25.28 6.30 12.56
C LYS A 141 24.58 6.19 13.90
N ASP A 142 23.41 5.61 13.88
CA ASP A 142 22.71 5.22 15.08
C ASP A 142 23.24 3.82 15.40
N ASP A 143 23.82 3.61 16.57
CA ASP A 143 24.22 2.29 17.10
C ASP A 143 23.01 1.34 17.23
N LYS A 144 21.86 1.76 16.71
CA LYS A 144 20.55 1.12 16.82
C LYS A 144 19.99 0.72 15.45
N ASP A 145 20.77 -0.05 14.67
CA ASP A 145 20.29 -0.63 13.40
C ASP A 145 18.98 -1.42 13.54
N HIS A 146 18.64 -1.84 14.76
CA HIS A 146 17.42 -2.56 15.10
C HIS A 146 16.22 -1.66 15.38
N TYR A 147 16.34 -0.34 15.39
CA TYR A 147 15.20 0.57 15.53
C TYR A 147 14.49 0.73 14.19
N VAL A 148 13.31 0.15 14.09
CA VAL A 148 12.49 0.13 12.87
C VAL A 148 11.14 0.79 13.14
N PRO A 149 10.61 1.62 12.24
CA PRO A 149 9.26 2.17 12.39
C PRO A 149 8.20 1.06 12.30
N VAL A 150 7.38 0.90 13.33
CA VAL A 150 6.32 -0.11 13.43
C VAL A 150 4.97 0.58 13.52
N ILE A 151 4.03 0.18 12.67
CA ILE A 151 2.64 0.65 12.75
C ILE A 151 1.96 -0.04 13.91
N ASN A 152 1.35 0.74 14.81
CA ASN A 152 0.73 0.26 16.03
C ASN A 152 -0.81 0.33 16.03
N GLY A 153 -1.43 0.67 14.91
CA GLY A 153 -2.88 0.73 14.80
C GLY A 153 -3.38 1.50 13.59
N VAL A 154 -4.69 1.69 13.58
CA VAL A 154 -5.40 2.41 12.51
C VAL A 154 -6.15 3.61 13.06
N GLU A 155 -6.43 4.56 12.19
CA GLU A 155 -7.40 5.64 12.38
C GLU A 155 -8.53 5.49 11.36
N PHE A 156 -9.64 6.15 11.62
CA PHE A 156 -10.82 6.10 10.75
C PHE A 156 -11.04 7.44 10.06
N ASP A 157 -10.93 7.44 8.74
CA ASP A 157 -11.32 8.56 7.90
C ASP A 157 -12.85 8.65 7.89
N LYS A 158 -13.39 9.74 8.43
CA LYS A 158 -14.84 9.94 8.58
C LYS A 158 -15.54 10.29 7.29
N GLU A 159 -14.85 10.90 6.33
CA GLU A 159 -15.39 11.29 5.03
C GLU A 159 -15.44 10.09 4.09
N LYS A 160 -14.34 9.37 4.01
CA LYS A 160 -14.21 8.19 3.17
C LYS A 160 -14.77 6.93 3.83
N GLU A 161 -15.00 6.95 5.13
CA GLU A 161 -15.44 5.80 5.95
C GLU A 161 -14.56 4.56 5.75
N VAL A 162 -13.24 4.74 5.75
CA VAL A 162 -12.24 3.68 5.66
C VAL A 162 -11.17 3.85 6.73
N PHE A 163 -10.44 2.77 7.01
CA PHE A 163 -9.29 2.83 7.90
C PHE A 163 -8.03 3.26 7.15
N TYR A 164 -7.16 4.01 7.81
CA TYR A 164 -5.79 4.29 7.42
C TYR A 164 -4.84 4.08 8.59
N PHE A 165 -3.55 3.88 8.30
CA PHE A 165 -2.58 3.55 9.34
C PHE A 165 -2.19 4.79 10.15
N LYS A 166 -2.04 4.59 11.46
CA LYS A 166 -1.43 5.57 12.35
C LYS A 166 0.03 5.79 11.99
N GLN A 167 0.57 6.92 12.45
CA GLN A 167 2.00 7.16 12.38
C GLN A 167 2.77 6.01 13.05
N ALA A 168 3.81 5.55 12.38
CA ALA A 168 4.67 4.49 12.90
C ALA A 168 5.48 4.96 14.13
N VAL A 169 5.73 4.04 15.04
CA VAL A 169 6.55 4.27 16.25
C VAL A 169 7.87 3.55 16.09
N TYR A 170 8.97 4.24 16.32
CA TYR A 170 10.30 3.64 16.30
C TYR A 170 10.43 2.62 17.44
N THR A 171 10.60 1.37 17.06
CA THR A 171 10.63 0.23 17.96
C THR A 171 11.95 -0.52 17.82
N ASP A 172 12.62 -0.82 18.94
CA ASP A 172 13.77 -1.70 18.97
C ASP A 172 13.31 -3.15 18.78
N THR A 173 13.60 -3.71 17.63
CA THR A 173 13.27 -5.11 17.33
C THR A 173 14.12 -6.10 18.10
N LYS A 174 15.25 -5.67 18.67
CA LYS A 174 16.26 -6.53 19.34
C LYS A 174 16.69 -7.72 18.47
N GLY A 175 16.66 -7.55 17.14
CA GLY A 175 17.00 -8.59 16.17
C GLY A 175 15.97 -9.72 16.06
N ILE A 176 14.74 -9.55 16.56
CA ILE A 176 13.64 -10.52 16.41
C ILE A 176 12.61 -10.05 15.37
N TYR A 177 11.82 -10.96 14.85
CA TYR A 177 10.71 -10.66 13.95
C TYR A 177 9.47 -10.27 14.74
N ILE A 178 8.94 -9.08 14.45
CA ILE A 178 7.67 -8.62 15.01
C ILE A 178 6.57 -8.92 13.99
N LYS A 179 5.66 -9.83 14.33
CA LYS A 179 4.49 -10.10 13.51
C LYS A 179 3.50 -8.95 13.65
N THR A 180 3.04 -8.41 12.51
CA THR A 180 2.14 -7.26 12.44
C THR A 180 0.93 -7.55 11.55
N PRO A 181 -0.25 -6.95 11.81
CA PRO A 181 -1.39 -7.06 10.89
C PRO A 181 -1.30 -6.10 9.69
N PHE A 182 -0.27 -5.25 9.58
CA PHE A 182 -0.24 -4.10 8.69
C PHE A 182 0.80 -4.25 7.58
N ALA A 183 0.34 -4.26 6.31
CA ALA A 183 1.18 -4.18 5.11
C ALA A 183 1.17 -2.75 4.57
N THR A 184 2.33 -2.12 4.52
CA THR A 184 2.47 -0.75 4.01
C THR A 184 2.56 -0.73 2.48
N ALA A 185 2.10 0.35 1.87
CA ALA A 185 2.19 0.55 0.43
C ALA A 185 3.60 0.94 -0.02
N GLY A 186 4.35 1.63 0.83
CA GLY A 186 5.70 2.12 0.52
C GLY A 186 6.78 1.05 0.54
N MET A 187 6.54 -0.10 1.20
CA MET A 187 7.45 -1.23 1.16
C MET A 187 6.77 -2.54 1.56
N PHE A 188 6.77 -3.53 0.68
CA PHE A 188 6.64 -4.92 1.10
C PHE A 188 7.45 -5.86 0.20
N PHE A 189 7.98 -6.93 0.81
CA PHE A 189 8.78 -7.97 0.15
C PHE A 189 8.26 -9.35 0.48
N CYS A 190 7.96 -10.16 -0.54
CA CYS A 190 7.46 -11.53 -0.36
C CYS A 190 7.75 -12.40 -1.61
N GLU A 191 7.31 -13.66 -1.60
CA GLU A 191 7.38 -14.49 -2.80
C GLU A 191 6.32 -14.06 -3.82
N THR A 192 6.71 -14.02 -5.10
CA THR A 192 5.91 -13.55 -6.25
C THR A 192 4.58 -14.26 -6.41
N TYR A 193 4.46 -15.50 -5.94
CA TYR A 193 3.23 -16.27 -6.13
C TYR A 193 2.00 -15.65 -5.43
N PHE A 194 2.20 -14.66 -4.51
CA PHE A 194 1.08 -13.91 -3.94
C PHE A 194 0.19 -13.28 -5.01
N LEU A 195 0.74 -12.91 -6.17
CA LEU A 195 -0.01 -12.34 -7.28
C LEU A 195 -1.03 -13.33 -7.91
N ASN A 196 -0.89 -14.62 -7.65
CA ASN A 196 -1.87 -15.61 -8.09
C ASN A 196 -3.08 -15.68 -7.15
N GLU A 197 -2.88 -15.34 -5.87
CA GLU A 197 -3.92 -15.39 -4.83
C GLU A 197 -4.61 -14.02 -4.65
N MET A 198 -3.84 -12.93 -4.80
CA MET A 198 -4.32 -11.56 -4.60
C MET A 198 -3.71 -10.59 -5.62
N PRO A 199 -4.07 -10.71 -6.90
CA PRO A 199 -3.60 -9.78 -7.92
C PRO A 199 -4.03 -8.35 -7.63
N PHE A 200 -3.26 -7.37 -8.14
CA PHE A 200 -3.66 -5.96 -8.08
C PHE A 200 -4.94 -5.73 -8.89
N ASP A 201 -5.88 -4.99 -8.32
CA ASP A 201 -7.19 -4.74 -8.91
C ASP A 201 -7.17 -3.45 -9.75
N PRO A 202 -7.29 -3.54 -11.09
CA PRO A 202 -7.23 -2.38 -11.97
C PRO A 202 -8.46 -1.46 -11.86
N THR A 203 -9.49 -1.86 -11.13
CA THR A 203 -10.72 -1.06 -10.97
C THR A 203 -10.71 -0.17 -9.72
N LEU A 204 -9.60 -0.17 -8.97
CA LEU A 204 -9.41 0.70 -7.81
C LEU A 204 -8.80 2.04 -8.24
N ASP A 205 -9.51 2.72 -9.18
CA ASP A 205 -9.09 4.00 -9.72
C ASP A 205 -8.95 5.05 -8.60
N TYR A 206 -7.83 5.76 -8.63
CA TYR A 206 -7.51 6.86 -7.74
C TYR A 206 -7.46 6.50 -6.25
N LEU A 207 -7.50 5.20 -5.91
CA LEU A 207 -7.40 4.77 -4.53
C LEU A 207 -6.03 5.14 -3.94
N PHE A 208 -6.05 5.88 -2.83
CA PHE A 208 -4.90 6.17 -2.00
C PHE A 208 -5.20 5.77 -0.55
N THR A 209 -6.13 6.49 0.11
CA THR A 209 -6.59 6.12 1.45
C THR A 209 -7.38 4.80 1.38
N GLY A 210 -7.00 3.83 2.21
CA GLY A 210 -7.65 2.51 2.24
C GLY A 210 -6.93 1.41 1.43
N GLU A 211 -5.91 1.75 0.62
CA GLU A 211 -5.10 0.75 -0.07
C GLU A 211 -4.38 -0.18 0.91
N GLU A 212 -3.71 0.39 1.90
CA GLU A 212 -2.88 -0.36 2.85
C GLU A 212 -3.70 -1.31 3.72
N ILE A 213 -4.84 -0.86 4.24
CA ILE A 213 -5.74 -1.73 4.99
C ILE A 213 -6.34 -2.84 4.12
N LEU A 214 -6.68 -2.54 2.86
CA LEU A 214 -7.18 -3.55 1.91
C LEU A 214 -6.12 -4.61 1.61
N ASN A 215 -4.87 -4.21 1.37
CA ASN A 215 -3.77 -5.15 1.15
C ASN A 215 -3.51 -6.01 2.40
N SER A 216 -3.56 -5.40 3.58
CA SER A 216 -3.37 -6.09 4.86
C SER A 216 -4.41 -7.19 5.08
N ILE A 217 -5.69 -6.89 4.88
CA ILE A 217 -6.77 -7.90 5.02
C ILE A 217 -6.69 -8.97 3.94
N LYS A 218 -6.26 -8.61 2.71
CA LYS A 218 -6.05 -9.59 1.64
C LYS A 218 -4.90 -10.54 1.98
N PHE A 219 -3.75 -10.03 2.42
CA PHE A 219 -2.65 -10.87 2.89
C PHE A 219 -3.11 -11.81 4.00
N TYR A 220 -3.74 -11.28 5.04
CA TYR A 220 -4.19 -12.08 6.18
C TYR A 220 -5.18 -13.17 5.78
N THR A 221 -6.22 -12.82 5.02
CA THR A 221 -7.28 -13.76 4.64
C THR A 221 -6.80 -14.84 3.65
N ASN A 222 -5.71 -14.58 2.91
CA ASN A 222 -5.03 -15.57 2.06
C ASN A 222 -3.93 -16.36 2.82
N GLY A 223 -3.83 -16.19 4.14
CA GLY A 223 -2.92 -16.97 4.99
C GLY A 223 -1.47 -16.48 4.98
N TRP A 224 -1.20 -15.27 4.48
CA TRP A 224 0.10 -14.63 4.59
C TRP A 224 0.27 -13.99 5.96
N ASP A 225 1.50 -14.00 6.46
CA ASP A 225 1.88 -13.39 7.73
C ASP A 225 2.86 -12.25 7.49
N ILE A 226 2.52 -11.06 7.97
CA ILE A 226 3.33 -9.87 7.80
C ILE A 226 4.27 -9.71 9.00
N PHE A 227 5.53 -9.43 8.71
CA PHE A 227 6.57 -9.22 9.71
C PHE A 227 7.28 -7.89 9.44
N VAL A 228 7.59 -7.19 10.52
CA VAL A 228 8.52 -6.07 10.47
C VAL A 228 9.94 -6.64 10.29
N PRO A 229 10.75 -6.09 9.36
CA PRO A 229 12.15 -6.48 9.24
C PRO A 229 12.92 -6.26 10.55
N LYS A 230 13.96 -7.06 10.79
CA LYS A 230 14.82 -6.90 11.99
C LYS A 230 15.61 -5.60 12.02
N ILE A 231 15.85 -5.03 10.82
CA ILE A 231 16.60 -3.77 10.61
C ILE A 231 15.91 -2.93 9.57
N ASN A 232 16.21 -1.63 9.51
CA ASN A 232 15.78 -0.79 8.41
C ASN A 232 16.50 -1.18 7.11
N ILE A 233 15.75 -1.43 6.02
CA ILE A 233 16.29 -1.93 4.75
C ILE A 233 16.37 -0.80 3.72
N ILE A 234 15.42 0.12 3.75
CA ILE A 234 15.32 1.23 2.81
C ILE A 234 15.00 2.53 3.55
N PHE A 235 15.30 3.65 2.90
CA PHE A 235 14.91 4.99 3.33
C PHE A 235 13.96 5.60 2.31
N HIS A 236 13.05 6.47 2.75
CA HIS A 236 11.99 7.04 1.94
C HIS A 236 11.94 8.57 2.10
N GLU A 237 11.70 9.29 1.02
CA GLU A 237 11.49 10.74 1.04
C GLU A 237 10.04 11.06 1.35
N TYR A 238 9.75 11.46 2.60
CA TYR A 238 8.39 11.82 3.02
C TYR A 238 8.01 13.26 2.68
N LEU A 239 8.98 14.20 2.71
CA LEU A 239 8.74 15.63 2.49
C LEU A 239 8.75 15.97 0.99
N ARG A 240 7.60 15.79 0.34
CA ARG A 240 7.40 16.03 -1.09
C ARG A 240 6.38 17.15 -1.36
N ASN A 241 6.48 18.27 -0.63
CA ASN A 241 5.46 19.34 -0.65
C ASN A 241 5.32 20.01 -2.02
N ASN A 242 6.42 20.12 -2.78
CA ASN A 242 6.45 20.78 -4.08
C ASN A 242 6.41 19.82 -5.27
N LYS A 243 6.16 18.53 -5.05
CA LYS A 243 6.09 17.56 -6.14
C LYS A 243 4.65 17.41 -6.66
N PRO A 244 4.45 17.19 -7.96
CA PRO A 244 3.15 16.96 -8.55
C PRO A 244 2.42 15.79 -7.90
N LYS A 245 1.10 15.93 -7.75
CA LYS A 245 0.23 14.89 -7.20
C LYS A 245 -0.96 14.72 -8.13
N TYR A 246 -1.29 13.48 -8.49
CA TYR A 246 -2.33 13.20 -9.48
C TYR A 246 -3.71 13.74 -9.06
N TRP A 247 -4.01 13.84 -7.77
CA TRP A 247 -5.29 14.39 -7.28
C TRP A 247 -5.38 15.92 -7.34
N ASN A 248 -4.27 16.62 -7.59
CA ASN A 248 -4.22 18.07 -7.80
C ASN A 248 -4.06 18.45 -9.28
N GLU A 249 -4.01 17.47 -10.18
CA GLU A 249 -3.76 17.68 -11.60
C GLU A 249 -5.07 18.09 -12.32
N PRO A 250 -5.14 19.31 -12.90
CA PRO A 250 -6.38 19.79 -13.53
C PRO A 250 -6.88 18.94 -14.70
N LYS A 251 -5.99 18.24 -15.40
CA LYS A 251 -6.36 17.37 -16.52
C LYS A 251 -6.91 16.01 -16.08
N ILE A 252 -6.77 15.64 -14.80
CA ILE A 252 -7.30 14.40 -14.26
C ILE A 252 -8.68 14.63 -13.65
N LYS A 253 -9.68 13.93 -14.16
CA LYS A 253 -11.01 13.88 -13.54
C LYS A 253 -10.98 12.93 -12.35
N PHE A 254 -10.43 13.40 -11.23
CA PHE A 254 -10.28 12.61 -10.01
C PHE A 254 -11.64 12.20 -9.43
N ASP A 255 -11.87 10.89 -9.31
CA ASP A 255 -13.04 10.33 -8.64
C ASP A 255 -12.70 8.95 -8.04
N ASP A 256 -12.43 8.89 -6.74
CA ASP A 256 -12.10 7.67 -6.00
C ASP A 256 -13.32 6.96 -5.40
N ARG A 257 -14.55 7.46 -5.58
CA ARG A 257 -15.77 6.96 -4.90
C ARG A 257 -16.03 5.48 -5.16
N LYS A 258 -15.84 5.00 -6.39
CA LYS A 258 -16.03 3.57 -6.72
C LYS A 258 -15.01 2.69 -5.98
N ALA A 259 -13.75 3.12 -5.96
CA ALA A 259 -12.68 2.39 -5.29
C ALA A 259 -12.90 2.39 -3.76
N ILE A 260 -13.24 3.52 -3.17
CA ILE A 260 -13.58 3.65 -1.75
C ILE A 260 -14.78 2.77 -1.38
N ASN A 261 -15.85 2.77 -2.19
CA ASN A 261 -17.01 1.89 -1.94
C ASN A 261 -16.63 0.41 -1.97
N LYS A 262 -15.70 0.02 -2.84
CA LYS A 262 -15.19 -1.35 -2.89
C LYS A 262 -14.37 -1.71 -1.63
N VAL A 263 -13.52 -0.80 -1.16
CA VAL A 263 -12.79 -0.97 0.12
C VAL A 263 -13.77 -1.08 1.27
N ARG A 264 -14.76 -0.19 1.36
CA ARG A 264 -15.81 -0.24 2.40
C ARG A 264 -16.58 -1.54 2.39
N TYR A 265 -16.92 -2.05 1.21
CA TYR A 265 -17.56 -3.34 1.08
C TYR A 265 -16.71 -4.45 1.71
N TYR A 266 -15.42 -4.54 1.39
CA TYR A 266 -14.54 -5.54 1.98
C TYR A 266 -14.34 -5.36 3.49
N LEU A 267 -14.35 -4.13 3.98
CA LEU A 267 -14.19 -3.85 5.41
C LEU A 267 -15.46 -4.13 6.21
N PHE A 268 -16.66 -3.86 5.67
CA PHE A 268 -17.86 -3.81 6.51
C PHE A 268 -18.99 -4.75 6.10
N ASN A 269 -19.06 -5.13 4.84
CA ASN A 269 -20.23 -5.83 4.30
C ASN A 269 -19.89 -7.18 3.67
N ASN A 270 -18.80 -7.80 4.02
CA ASN A 270 -18.31 -9.02 3.38
C ASN A 270 -19.38 -10.16 3.40
N ASP A 271 -20.56 -9.88 2.84
CA ASP A 271 -21.62 -10.84 2.61
C ASP A 271 -21.20 -11.77 1.48
N LYS A 272 -20.93 -13.03 1.84
CA LYS A 272 -20.53 -14.08 0.90
C LYS A 272 -21.59 -14.34 -0.18
N ASN A 273 -22.85 -13.99 0.09
CA ASN A 273 -23.99 -14.25 -0.79
C ASN A 273 -24.24 -13.11 -1.77
N HIS A 274 -23.74 -11.92 -1.50
CA HIS A 274 -23.95 -10.74 -2.34
C HIS A 274 -22.70 -9.88 -2.43
N ASN A 275 -21.66 -10.39 -3.14
CA ASN A 275 -20.48 -9.61 -3.46
C ASN A 275 -20.70 -8.93 -4.83
N PRO A 276 -20.94 -7.61 -4.91
CA PRO A 276 -21.09 -6.90 -6.17
C PRO A 276 -19.78 -6.80 -6.96
N TYR A 277 -18.65 -7.21 -6.36
CA TYR A 277 -17.31 -7.14 -6.94
C TYR A 277 -16.75 -8.54 -7.22
N TYR A 278 -17.22 -9.16 -8.30
CA TYR A 278 -16.83 -10.51 -8.71
C TYR A 278 -15.39 -10.58 -9.25
N GLY A 279 -14.82 -11.78 -9.22
CA GLY A 279 -13.56 -12.13 -9.88
C GLY A 279 -12.41 -12.42 -8.91
N ASN A 280 -11.19 -12.35 -9.44
CA ASN A 280 -9.95 -12.73 -8.73
C ASN A 280 -9.49 -11.72 -7.65
N TYR A 281 -10.25 -10.64 -7.43
CA TYR A 281 -9.87 -9.54 -6.52
C TYR A 281 -10.52 -9.64 -5.14
N LYS A 282 -11.23 -10.73 -4.85
CA LYS A 282 -11.90 -10.99 -3.56
C LYS A 282 -10.91 -11.21 -2.41
N LEU A 283 -11.43 -11.19 -1.19
CA LEU A 283 -10.68 -11.64 -0.01
C LEU A 283 -10.42 -13.14 -0.07
N GLY A 284 -9.34 -13.58 0.60
CA GLY A 284 -9.07 -14.99 0.81
C GLY A 284 -10.08 -15.67 1.73
N SER A 285 -9.93 -16.98 1.88
CA SER A 285 -10.82 -17.80 2.73
C SER A 285 -10.06 -18.64 3.77
N MET A 286 -8.73 -18.45 3.90
CA MET A 286 -7.92 -19.21 4.86
C MET A 286 -8.09 -18.71 6.29
N ARG A 287 -8.38 -17.42 6.47
CA ARG A 287 -8.67 -16.78 7.77
C ARG A 287 -9.84 -15.81 7.58
N THR A 288 -10.59 -15.58 8.67
CA THR A 288 -11.75 -14.69 8.62
C THR A 288 -11.34 -13.22 8.77
N LEU A 289 -12.19 -12.32 8.29
CA LEU A 289 -12.02 -10.89 8.52
C LEU A 289 -12.18 -10.54 10.01
N GLU A 290 -13.02 -11.27 10.74
CA GLU A 290 -13.20 -11.09 12.18
C GLU A 290 -11.90 -11.41 12.95
N ASP A 291 -11.21 -12.50 12.58
CA ASP A 291 -9.89 -12.83 13.16
C ASP A 291 -8.85 -11.75 12.85
N TYR A 292 -8.93 -11.15 11.65
CA TYR A 292 -8.08 -10.01 11.32
C TYR A 292 -8.33 -8.83 12.25
N TYR A 293 -9.58 -8.45 12.49
CA TYR A 293 -9.90 -7.33 13.38
C TYR A 293 -9.43 -7.57 14.81
N LYS A 294 -9.58 -8.80 15.33
CA LYS A 294 -9.02 -9.18 16.64
C LYS A 294 -7.50 -9.05 16.65
N PHE A 295 -6.83 -9.56 15.62
CA PHE A 295 -5.37 -9.47 15.50
C PHE A 295 -4.87 -8.03 15.35
N ALA A 296 -5.56 -7.19 14.60
CA ALA A 296 -5.23 -5.79 14.38
C ALA A 296 -5.70 -4.85 15.52
N ASN A 297 -6.38 -5.40 16.52
CA ASN A 297 -7.01 -4.63 17.62
C ASN A 297 -7.94 -3.52 17.10
N ILE A 298 -8.78 -3.86 16.10
CA ILE A 298 -9.75 -2.95 15.51
C ILE A 298 -11.13 -3.27 16.06
N ASP A 299 -11.70 -2.36 16.84
CA ASP A 299 -13.11 -2.49 17.27
C ASP A 299 -14.04 -1.99 16.16
N ILE A 300 -14.47 -2.93 15.33
CA ILE A 300 -15.39 -2.64 14.23
C ILE A 300 -16.78 -2.20 14.73
N ASN A 301 -17.22 -2.69 15.90
CA ASN A 301 -18.53 -2.36 16.47
C ASN A 301 -18.61 -0.90 16.89
N TYR A 302 -17.50 -0.32 17.39
CA TYR A 302 -17.44 1.09 17.71
C TYR A 302 -17.82 1.99 16.51
N TYR A 303 -17.34 1.63 15.32
CA TYR A 303 -17.64 2.37 14.10
C TYR A 303 -19.08 2.15 13.62
N TYR A 304 -19.62 0.92 13.73
CA TYR A 304 -21.02 0.64 13.40
C TYR A 304 -22.00 1.35 14.34
N HIS A 305 -21.74 1.33 15.65
CA HIS A 305 -22.59 2.02 16.63
C HIS A 305 -22.59 3.53 16.43
N LYS A 306 -21.42 4.12 16.14
CA LYS A 306 -21.32 5.54 15.86
C LYS A 306 -22.12 5.93 14.61
N LYS A 307 -22.05 5.14 13.54
CA LYS A 307 -22.82 5.36 12.30
C LYS A 307 -24.32 5.24 12.54
N ARG A 308 -24.75 4.24 13.30
CA ARG A 308 -26.18 4.02 13.63
C ARG A 308 -26.74 5.15 14.47
N ASN A 309 -25.99 5.62 15.46
CA ASN A 309 -26.40 6.75 16.29
C ASN A 309 -26.51 8.05 15.48
N LEU A 310 -25.57 8.32 14.58
CA LEU A 310 -25.62 9.49 13.70
C LEU A 310 -26.85 9.44 12.78
N LEU A 311 -27.14 8.30 12.20
CA LEU A 311 -28.34 8.10 11.36
C LEU A 311 -29.62 8.29 12.15
N GLN A 312 -29.72 7.76 13.36
CA GLN A 312 -30.87 7.96 14.24
C GLN A 312 -31.08 9.43 14.60
N ILE A 313 -30.03 10.18 14.93
CA ILE A 313 -30.07 11.62 15.20
C ILE A 313 -30.57 12.36 13.96
N THR A 314 -30.05 12.05 12.79
CA THR A 314 -30.46 12.70 11.53
C THR A 314 -31.92 12.47 11.23
N ILE A 315 -32.41 11.22 11.37
CA ILE A 315 -33.84 10.88 11.17
C ILE A 315 -34.70 11.62 12.19
N THR A 316 -34.30 11.71 13.46
CA THR A 316 -35.01 12.42 14.49
C THR A 316 -35.13 13.91 14.18
N ILE A 317 -34.04 14.55 13.76
CA ILE A 317 -34.03 15.96 13.33
C ILE A 317 -34.98 16.19 12.15
N PHE A 318 -34.94 15.31 11.16
CA PHE A 318 -35.82 15.39 9.98
C PHE A 318 -37.30 15.29 10.35
N ILE A 319 -37.66 14.36 11.26
CA ILE A 319 -39.02 14.21 11.78
C ILE A 319 -39.45 15.50 12.52
N ILE A 320 -38.60 16.08 13.37
CA ILE A 320 -38.89 17.33 14.08
C ILE A 320 -39.15 18.47 13.10
N ILE A 321 -38.33 18.60 12.05
CA ILE A 321 -38.51 19.62 11.00
C ILE A 321 -39.88 19.46 10.32
N ILE A 322 -40.29 18.25 9.97
CA ILE A 322 -41.58 17.96 9.35
C ILE A 322 -42.72 18.36 10.29
N ILE A 323 -42.64 18.00 11.55
CA ILE A 323 -43.66 18.34 12.56
C ILE A 323 -43.79 19.86 12.72
N LEU A 324 -42.66 20.56 12.85
CA LEU A 324 -42.66 22.03 12.97
C LEU A 324 -43.19 22.71 11.74
N SER A 325 -42.88 22.22 10.54
CA SER A 325 -43.42 22.71 9.28
C SER A 325 -44.92 22.50 9.19
N TYR A 326 -45.44 21.36 9.63
CA TYR A 326 -46.86 21.06 9.70
C TYR A 326 -47.60 22.00 10.67
N ILE A 327 -47.09 22.20 11.86
CA ILE A 327 -47.66 23.11 12.87
C ILE A 327 -47.66 24.54 12.36
N PHE A 328 -46.60 25.01 11.72
CA PHE A 328 -46.52 26.33 11.10
C PHE A 328 -47.61 26.52 10.02
N PHE A 329 -47.80 25.51 9.15
CA PHE A 329 -48.82 25.55 8.10
C PHE A 329 -50.24 25.56 8.68
N MET A 330 -50.50 24.85 9.77
CA MET A 330 -51.79 24.81 10.44
C MET A 330 -52.11 26.14 11.16
N ASN A 331 -51.08 26.85 11.65
CA ASN A 331 -51.26 28.16 12.27
C ASN A 331 -51.47 29.31 11.26
N ILE A 332 -51.05 29.17 10.02
CA ILE A 332 -51.32 30.16 8.95
C ILE A 332 -52.77 30.03 8.41
N LYS A 333 -53.41 28.88 8.57
CA LYS A 333 -54.77 28.62 8.11
C LYS A 333 -55.86 28.99 9.12
N LYS A 334 -55.48 29.49 10.30
CA LYS A 334 -56.37 30.12 11.27
C LYS A 334 -56.25 31.63 11.18
#